data_0b11334191ee00dc9dca4063f7ca1ac4
#
_entry.id   0b11334191ee00dc9dca4063f7ca1ac4
#
_cell.length_a   1.000
_cell.length_b   1.000
_cell.length_c   1.000
_cell.angle_alpha   90.00
_cell.angle_beta   90.00
_cell.angle_gamma   90.00
#
_symmetry.space_group_name_H-M   'P 1'
#
loop_
_entity.id
_entity.type
_entity.pdbx_description
1 polymer ?
#
loop_
_entity_poly.entity_id
_entity_poly.type
_entity_poly.pdbx_seq_one_letter_code
_entity_poly.pdbx_strand_id
1 'polypeptide(L)'
;LAEAEASVTGLDPAEARARLRRDGPNAVGESEHASALVLLIRQFTNPLAFILLFGAAISLALHELLDAVIILAIVGGSGLLGFSQEFRASKAVAALRQRLALKVRVRRGEREHVVPVADIVRGDIVLLSAGNLVPADGLVIEASDCQVTQAALTGESLPVEKQPGTV
;
A
#
# COMPACT_ATOMS: atom_id res chain seq x y z
N LEU A 1 -7.85 -19.09 15.22
CA LEU A 1 -9.23 -18.68 14.89
C LEU A 1 -9.93 -18.18 16.16
N ALA A 2 -9.48 -17.00 16.65
CA ALA A 2 -10.07 -16.39 17.82
C ALA A 2 -11.16 -15.42 17.36
N GLU A 3 -12.37 -15.71 17.82
CA GLU A 3 -13.49 -14.81 18.02
C GLU A 3 -13.72 -13.74 16.94
N ALA A 4 -14.42 -14.15 15.90
CA ALA A 4 -15.20 -13.19 15.12
C ALA A 4 -16.42 -12.83 15.97
N GLU A 5 -16.29 -11.88 16.89
CA GLU A 5 -17.41 -11.19 17.51
C GLU A 5 -18.05 -10.25 16.46
N ALA A 6 -18.61 -10.85 15.42
CA ALA A 6 -19.46 -10.11 14.51
C ALA A 6 -20.87 -10.11 15.11
N SER A 7 -21.25 -9.00 15.71
CA SER A 7 -22.66 -8.72 15.94
C SER A 7 -23.38 -8.76 14.59
N VAL A 8 -24.52 -9.41 14.50
CA VAL A 8 -25.35 -9.54 13.27
C VAL A 8 -25.69 -8.14 12.68
N THR A 9 -25.62 -7.12 13.49
CA THR A 9 -25.85 -5.71 13.12
C THR A 9 -24.63 -5.02 12.50
N GLY A 10 -23.45 -5.67 12.51
CA GLY A 10 -22.19 -5.09 12.08
C GLY A 10 -21.56 -4.18 13.14
N LEU A 11 -20.29 -3.78 12.90
CA LEU A 11 -19.55 -2.88 13.79
C LEU A 11 -20.14 -1.47 13.79
N ASP A 12 -20.02 -0.77 14.94
CA ASP A 12 -20.23 0.66 14.97
C ASP A 12 -19.17 1.39 14.13
N PRO A 13 -19.53 2.40 13.33
CA PRO A 13 -18.57 3.15 12.52
C PRO A 13 -17.45 3.84 13.31
N ALA A 14 -17.67 4.16 14.59
CA ALA A 14 -16.63 4.74 15.45
C ALA A 14 -15.64 3.66 15.89
N GLU A 15 -16.12 2.47 16.24
CA GLU A 15 -15.29 1.32 16.58
C GLU A 15 -14.46 0.84 15.39
N ALA A 16 -15.05 0.78 14.17
CA ALA A 16 -14.32 0.44 12.96
C ALA A 16 -13.14 1.39 12.71
N ARG A 17 -13.33 2.70 12.92
CA ARG A 17 -12.26 3.68 12.82
C ARG A 17 -11.19 3.52 13.91
N ALA A 18 -11.59 3.15 15.12
CA ALA A 18 -10.65 2.88 16.20
C ALA A 18 -9.77 1.66 15.91
N ARG A 19 -10.38 0.58 15.40
CA ARG A 19 -9.66 -0.64 14.98
C ARG A 19 -8.70 -0.36 13.83
N LEU A 20 -9.13 0.40 12.82
CA LEU A 20 -8.28 0.78 11.69
C LEU A 20 -7.04 1.57 12.13
N ARG A 21 -7.17 2.45 13.13
CA ARG A 21 -6.03 3.19 13.68
C ARG A 21 -5.10 2.33 14.52
N ARG A 22 -5.65 1.33 15.21
CA ARG A 22 -4.88 0.42 16.08
C ARG A 22 -4.15 -0.64 15.27
N ASP A 23 -4.83 -1.27 14.32
CA ASP A 23 -4.37 -2.47 13.62
C ASP A 23 -3.74 -2.14 12.25
N GLY A 24 -3.93 -0.89 11.77
CA GLY A 24 -3.47 -0.46 10.45
C GLY A 24 -4.40 -0.88 9.31
N PRO A 25 -4.10 -0.45 8.07
CA PRO A 25 -4.89 -0.79 6.89
C PRO A 25 -4.76 -2.27 6.51
N ASN A 26 -5.83 -2.85 5.95
CA ASN A 26 -5.83 -4.17 5.35
C ASN A 26 -5.09 -4.14 4.00
N ALA A 27 -3.76 -4.13 4.05
CA ALA A 27 -2.90 -4.07 2.89
C ALA A 27 -1.79 -5.10 3.02
N VAL A 28 -1.70 -6.01 2.06
CA VAL A 28 -0.58 -6.96 1.98
C VAL A 28 0.58 -6.24 1.29
N GLY A 29 1.59 -5.85 2.08
CA GLY A 29 2.87 -5.36 1.54
C GLY A 29 2.79 -4.00 0.84
N GLU A 30 2.02 -3.03 1.36
CA GLU A 30 2.22 -1.64 0.96
C GLU A 30 3.64 -1.23 1.34
N SER A 31 4.49 -1.15 0.30
CA SER A 31 5.78 -0.48 0.44
C SER A 31 5.49 0.93 0.97
N GLU A 32 5.92 1.19 2.20
CA GLU A 32 5.93 2.52 2.80
C GLU A 32 6.35 3.53 1.73
N HIS A 33 5.59 4.59 1.58
CA HIS A 33 5.96 5.68 0.69
C HIS A 33 7.33 6.14 1.16
N ALA A 34 8.35 5.87 0.36
CA ALA A 34 9.70 6.28 0.69
C ALA A 34 9.66 7.78 1.00
N SER A 35 10.04 8.15 2.22
CA SER A 35 10.08 9.54 2.64
C SER A 35 10.86 10.36 1.60
N ALA A 36 10.42 11.58 1.31
CA ALA A 36 11.11 12.47 0.37
C ALA A 36 12.60 12.61 0.71
N LEU A 37 12.94 12.55 2.01
CA LEU A 37 14.32 12.56 2.48
C LEU A 37 15.10 11.30 2.06
N VAL A 38 14.47 10.13 2.13
CA VAL A 38 15.07 8.86 1.69
C VAL A 38 15.33 8.88 0.18
N LEU A 39 14.36 9.38 -0.60
CA LEU A 39 14.54 9.54 -2.04
C LEU A 39 15.68 10.50 -2.37
N LEU A 40 15.80 11.60 -1.64
CA LEU A 40 16.89 12.56 -1.82
C LEU A 40 18.27 11.94 -1.50
N ILE A 41 18.39 11.24 -0.36
CA ILE A 41 19.64 10.58 0.04
C ILE A 41 20.03 9.51 -0.98
N ARG A 42 19.07 8.77 -1.51
CA ARG A 42 19.30 7.72 -2.51
C ARG A 42 19.93 8.25 -3.80
N GLN A 43 19.69 9.52 -4.18
CA GLN A 43 20.34 10.15 -5.33
C GLN A 43 21.86 10.23 -5.16
N PHE A 44 22.34 10.43 -3.92
CA PHE A 44 23.77 10.52 -3.61
C PHE A 44 24.41 9.16 -3.34
N THR A 45 23.64 8.08 -3.29
CA THR A 45 24.17 6.70 -3.12
C THR A 45 24.61 6.06 -4.44
N ASN A 46 24.47 6.77 -5.56
CA ASN A 46 24.95 6.30 -6.86
C ASN A 46 26.49 6.29 -6.89
N PRO A 47 27.14 5.21 -7.35
CA PRO A 47 28.62 5.14 -7.47
C PRO A 47 29.24 6.31 -8.23
N LEU A 48 28.57 6.81 -9.28
CA LEU A 48 29.02 7.96 -10.04
C LEU A 48 29.06 9.24 -9.19
N ALA A 49 28.03 9.46 -8.36
CA ALA A 49 27.98 10.60 -7.45
C ALA A 49 29.13 10.54 -6.42
N PHE A 50 29.45 9.36 -5.89
CA PHE A 50 30.60 9.19 -5.00
C PHE A 50 31.93 9.53 -5.66
N ILE A 51 32.16 9.09 -6.90
CA ILE A 51 33.37 9.41 -7.66
C ILE A 51 33.50 10.92 -7.86
N LEU A 52 32.42 11.59 -8.24
CA LEU A 52 32.40 13.04 -8.44
C LEU A 52 32.60 13.79 -7.12
N LEU A 53 31.98 13.38 -6.03
CA LEU A 53 32.18 13.98 -4.71
C LEU A 53 33.61 13.79 -4.21
N PHE A 54 34.23 12.63 -4.48
CA PHE A 54 35.63 12.37 -4.18
C PHE A 54 36.55 13.28 -5.01
N GLY A 55 36.25 13.44 -6.31
CA GLY A 55 36.96 14.39 -7.17
C GLY A 55 36.86 15.84 -6.67
N ALA A 56 35.65 16.27 -6.27
CA ALA A 56 35.47 17.60 -5.69
C ALA A 56 36.27 17.81 -4.39
N ALA A 57 36.37 16.76 -3.55
CA ALA A 57 37.17 16.80 -2.34
C ALA A 57 38.67 16.95 -2.64
N ILE A 58 39.18 16.28 -3.67
CA ILE A 58 40.57 16.42 -4.14
C ILE A 58 40.81 17.86 -4.66
N SER A 59 39.93 18.38 -5.52
CA SER A 59 40.06 19.74 -6.04
C SER A 59 40.08 20.78 -4.92
N LEU A 60 39.25 20.61 -3.89
CA LEU A 60 39.30 21.45 -2.69
C LEU A 60 40.64 21.37 -1.95
N ALA A 61 41.17 20.13 -1.80
CA ALA A 61 42.47 19.93 -1.13
C ALA A 61 43.63 20.55 -1.90
N LEU A 62 43.54 20.63 -3.23
CA LEU A 62 44.50 21.27 -4.12
C LEU A 62 44.28 22.80 -4.26
N HIS A 63 43.29 23.35 -3.55
CA HIS A 63 42.87 24.76 -3.62
C HIS A 63 42.32 25.21 -4.99
N GLU A 64 41.84 24.23 -5.80
CA GLU A 64 41.20 24.49 -7.09
C GLU A 64 39.67 24.68 -6.88
N LEU A 65 39.32 25.85 -6.30
CA LEU A 65 37.95 26.14 -5.89
C LEU A 65 36.95 26.12 -7.06
N LEU A 66 37.40 26.55 -8.23
CA LEU A 66 36.54 26.69 -9.42
C LEU A 66 36.09 25.30 -9.90
N ASP A 67 37.01 24.35 -9.97
CA ASP A 67 36.73 22.98 -10.38
C ASP A 67 35.82 22.26 -9.35
N ALA A 68 36.11 22.45 -8.07
CA ALA A 68 35.27 21.91 -7.01
C ALA A 68 33.82 22.43 -7.09
N VAL A 69 33.64 23.75 -7.31
CA VAL A 69 32.30 24.36 -7.44
C VAL A 69 31.57 23.81 -8.66
N ILE A 70 32.26 23.69 -9.80
CA ILE A 70 31.65 23.13 -11.02
C ILE A 70 31.18 21.70 -10.77
N ILE A 71 32.00 20.83 -10.17
CA ILE A 71 31.64 19.44 -9.88
C ILE A 71 30.45 19.39 -8.92
N LEU A 72 30.46 20.17 -7.85
CA LEU A 72 29.36 20.22 -6.88
C LEU A 72 28.05 20.74 -7.50
N ALA A 73 28.14 21.72 -8.40
CA ALA A 73 26.98 22.22 -9.13
C ALA A 73 26.36 21.15 -10.05
N ILE A 74 27.20 20.38 -10.72
CA ILE A 74 26.76 19.26 -11.58
C ILE A 74 26.09 18.17 -10.73
N VAL A 75 26.74 17.74 -9.64
CA VAL A 75 26.18 16.71 -8.74
C VAL A 75 24.89 17.18 -8.10
N GLY A 76 24.84 18.40 -7.60
CA GLY A 76 23.66 18.98 -6.99
C GLY A 76 22.51 19.15 -8.00
N GLY A 77 22.79 19.66 -9.18
CA GLY A 77 21.81 19.80 -10.25
C GLY A 77 21.25 18.46 -10.73
N SER A 78 22.11 17.47 -10.93
CA SER A 78 21.72 16.12 -11.31
C SER A 78 20.89 15.45 -10.22
N GLY A 79 21.28 15.60 -8.95
CA GLY A 79 20.55 15.07 -7.81
C GLY A 79 19.16 15.69 -7.66
N LEU A 80 19.04 17.01 -7.84
CA LEU A 80 17.76 17.72 -7.79
C LEU A 80 16.83 17.29 -8.93
N LEU A 81 17.37 17.14 -10.14
CA LEU A 81 16.61 16.67 -11.29
C LEU A 81 16.13 15.23 -11.09
N GLY A 82 17.00 14.31 -10.66
CA GLY A 82 16.67 12.93 -10.37
C GLY A 82 15.60 12.81 -9.28
N PHE A 83 15.75 13.55 -8.18
CA PHE A 83 14.73 13.62 -7.13
C PHE A 83 13.38 14.11 -7.65
N SER A 84 13.37 15.18 -8.47
CA SER A 84 12.13 15.71 -9.06
C SER A 84 11.42 14.69 -9.93
N GLN A 85 12.16 13.94 -10.75
CA GLN A 85 11.63 12.91 -11.63
C GLN A 85 11.06 11.74 -10.81
N GLU A 86 11.81 11.22 -9.85
CA GLU A 86 11.38 10.09 -9.02
C GLU A 86 10.19 10.45 -8.13
N PHE A 87 10.15 11.66 -7.58
CA PHE A 87 9.03 12.13 -6.78
C PHE A 87 7.75 12.28 -7.62
N ARG A 88 7.85 12.79 -8.86
CA ARG A 88 6.71 12.87 -9.79
C ARG A 88 6.23 11.47 -10.19
N ALA A 89 7.13 10.56 -10.49
CA ALA A 89 6.80 9.17 -10.83
C ALA A 89 6.10 8.46 -9.67
N SER A 90 6.62 8.57 -8.45
CA SER A 90 6.01 8.00 -7.24
C SER A 90 4.59 8.53 -7.00
N LYS A 91 4.39 9.86 -7.17
CA LYS A 91 3.05 10.45 -7.07
C LYS A 91 2.08 9.92 -8.12
N ALA A 92 2.52 9.79 -9.37
CA ALA A 92 1.68 9.27 -10.46
C ALA A 92 1.26 7.82 -10.18
N VAL A 93 2.19 6.96 -9.72
CA VAL A 93 1.89 5.58 -9.32
C VAL A 93 0.91 5.52 -8.15
N ALA A 94 1.11 6.35 -7.12
CA ALA A 94 0.20 6.43 -5.98
C ALA A 94 -1.23 6.85 -6.40
N ALA A 95 -1.36 7.84 -7.26
CA ALA A 95 -2.65 8.29 -7.80
C ALA A 95 -3.35 7.19 -8.63
N LEU A 96 -2.58 6.43 -9.42
CA LEU A 96 -3.12 5.29 -10.18
C LEU A 96 -3.61 4.19 -9.25
N ARG A 97 -2.83 3.83 -8.22
CA ARG A 97 -3.22 2.84 -7.20
C ARG A 97 -4.51 3.24 -6.48
N GLN A 98 -4.66 4.51 -6.10
CA GLN A 98 -5.89 5.01 -5.49
C GLN A 98 -7.12 4.85 -6.41
N ARG A 99 -6.97 5.07 -7.71
CA ARG A 99 -8.06 4.89 -8.69
C ARG A 99 -8.43 3.42 -8.89
N LEU A 100 -7.48 2.52 -8.74
CA LEU A 100 -7.66 1.06 -8.87
C LEU A 100 -8.00 0.40 -7.52
N ALA A 101 -8.12 1.16 -6.42
CA ALA A 101 -8.46 0.62 -5.12
C ALA A 101 -9.81 -0.13 -5.19
N LEU A 102 -9.74 -1.43 -4.92
CA LEU A 102 -10.91 -2.28 -4.83
C LEU A 102 -11.81 -1.77 -3.70
N LYS A 103 -13.10 -1.64 -3.99
CA LYS A 103 -14.11 -1.23 -3.01
C LYS A 103 -15.04 -2.41 -2.74
N VAL A 104 -15.47 -2.51 -1.50
CA VAL A 104 -16.39 -3.55 -1.06
C VAL A 104 -17.52 -2.93 -0.26
N ARG A 105 -18.64 -3.64 -0.23
CA ARG A 105 -19.79 -3.26 0.62
C ARG A 105 -19.59 -3.92 1.99
N VAL A 106 -19.71 -3.13 3.04
CA VAL A 106 -19.69 -3.59 4.42
C VAL A 106 -20.93 -3.11 5.14
N ARG A 107 -21.40 -3.88 6.12
CA ARG A 107 -22.49 -3.48 7.02
C ARG A 107 -21.89 -2.95 8.32
N ARG A 108 -22.16 -1.67 8.62
CA ARG A 108 -21.73 -1.01 9.86
C ARG A 108 -22.91 -0.23 10.43
N GLY A 109 -23.28 -0.46 11.70
CA GLY A 109 -24.39 0.21 12.36
C GLY A 109 -25.71 0.04 11.59
N GLU A 110 -26.05 -1.18 11.17
CA GLU A 110 -27.27 -1.56 10.40
C GLU A 110 -27.37 -0.93 9.00
N ARG A 111 -26.35 -0.19 8.55
CA ARG A 111 -26.31 0.44 7.22
C ARG A 111 -25.20 -0.15 6.37
N GLU A 112 -25.46 -0.18 5.07
CA GLU A 112 -24.44 -0.55 4.09
C GLU A 112 -23.58 0.65 3.74
N HIS A 113 -22.26 0.41 3.73
CA HIS A 113 -21.26 1.38 3.34
C HIS A 113 -20.35 0.77 2.27
N VAL A 114 -19.93 1.59 1.32
CA VAL A 114 -18.92 1.20 0.33
C VAL A 114 -17.58 1.75 0.80
N VAL A 115 -16.65 0.86 1.15
CA VAL A 115 -15.33 1.23 1.68
C VAL A 115 -14.22 0.63 0.81
N PRO A 116 -13.05 1.25 0.76
CA PRO A 116 -11.86 0.61 0.20
C PRO A 116 -11.55 -0.69 0.95
N VAL A 117 -11.00 -1.69 0.25
CA VAL A 117 -10.54 -2.95 0.87
C VAL A 117 -9.53 -2.68 1.99
N ALA A 118 -8.69 -1.67 1.83
CA ALA A 118 -7.72 -1.27 2.85
C ALA A 118 -8.36 -0.80 4.18
N ASP A 119 -9.62 -0.34 4.15
CA ASP A 119 -10.32 0.18 5.33
C ASP A 119 -11.17 -0.88 6.04
N ILE A 120 -11.09 -2.15 5.61
CA ILE A 120 -11.73 -3.27 6.28
C ILE A 120 -10.98 -3.59 7.56
N VAL A 121 -11.75 -3.84 8.62
CA VAL A 121 -11.21 -4.21 9.92
C VAL A 121 -11.81 -5.51 10.43
N ARG A 122 -11.15 -6.16 11.37
CA ARG A 122 -11.67 -7.37 12.02
C ARG A 122 -13.04 -7.08 12.62
N GLY A 123 -14.02 -7.97 12.35
CA GLY A 123 -15.40 -7.84 12.81
C GLY A 123 -16.31 -7.06 11.85
N ASP A 124 -15.81 -6.57 10.72
CA ASP A 124 -16.67 -6.06 9.65
C ASP A 124 -17.49 -7.19 9.02
N ILE A 125 -18.75 -6.94 8.70
CA ILE A 125 -19.59 -7.81 7.87
C ILE A 125 -19.44 -7.33 6.44
N VAL A 126 -18.83 -8.17 5.59
CA VAL A 126 -18.63 -7.90 4.17
C VAL A 126 -19.75 -8.53 3.37
N LEU A 127 -20.37 -7.75 2.50
CA LEU A 127 -21.42 -8.18 1.59
C LEU A 127 -20.82 -8.46 0.21
N LEU A 128 -20.76 -9.73 -0.15
CA LEU A 128 -20.22 -10.18 -1.42
C LEU A 128 -21.35 -10.51 -2.42
N SER A 129 -21.09 -10.23 -3.67
CA SER A 129 -21.92 -10.62 -4.81
C SER A 129 -21.09 -11.36 -5.83
N ALA A 130 -21.73 -12.06 -6.75
CA ALA A 130 -21.01 -12.75 -7.84
C ALA A 130 -20.05 -11.80 -8.57
N GLY A 131 -18.83 -12.27 -8.79
CA GLY A 131 -17.75 -11.49 -9.39
C GLY A 131 -16.97 -10.58 -8.42
N ASN A 132 -17.33 -10.51 -7.14
CA ASN A 132 -16.53 -9.79 -6.17
C ASN A 132 -15.31 -10.61 -5.74
N LEU A 133 -14.20 -9.89 -5.45
CA LEU A 133 -13.04 -10.48 -4.82
C LEU A 133 -13.26 -10.55 -3.31
N VAL A 134 -12.91 -11.69 -2.69
CA VAL A 134 -12.89 -11.83 -1.22
C VAL A 134 -11.74 -10.97 -0.68
N PRO A 135 -12.02 -9.97 0.16
CA PRO A 135 -11.02 -8.95 0.52
C PRO A 135 -10.10 -9.33 1.68
N ALA A 136 -10.46 -10.34 2.44
CA ALA A 136 -9.73 -10.85 3.60
C ALA A 136 -10.26 -12.23 3.99
N ASP A 137 -9.52 -12.94 4.84
CA ASP A 137 -10.01 -14.15 5.47
C ASP A 137 -11.22 -13.84 6.36
N GLY A 138 -12.20 -14.71 6.33
CA GLY A 138 -13.44 -14.48 7.06
C GLY A 138 -14.28 -15.74 7.25
N LEU A 139 -15.25 -15.65 8.14
CA LEU A 139 -16.24 -16.68 8.38
C LEU A 139 -17.51 -16.37 7.59
N VAL A 140 -18.03 -17.35 6.88
CA VAL A 140 -19.30 -17.22 6.17
C VAL A 140 -20.44 -17.24 7.18
N ILE A 141 -21.18 -16.14 7.30
CA ILE A 141 -22.33 -16.01 8.20
C ILE A 141 -23.60 -16.47 7.50
N GLU A 142 -23.78 -16.03 6.26
CA GLU A 142 -24.95 -16.34 5.43
C GLU A 142 -24.49 -16.54 3.99
N ALA A 143 -25.04 -17.55 3.32
CA ALA A 143 -24.71 -17.86 1.93
C ALA A 143 -25.93 -18.35 1.18
N SER A 144 -26.10 -17.89 -0.06
CA SER A 144 -27.05 -18.45 -1.03
C SER A 144 -26.25 -18.81 -2.28
N ASP A 145 -26.08 -20.10 -2.55
CA ASP A 145 -25.31 -20.63 -3.70
C ASP A 145 -23.91 -19.99 -3.85
N CYS A 146 -23.19 -19.84 -2.72
CA CYS A 146 -21.90 -19.16 -2.68
C CYS A 146 -20.78 -20.08 -3.20
N GLN A 147 -20.32 -19.85 -4.41
CA GLN A 147 -19.17 -20.53 -4.99
C GLN A 147 -17.98 -19.60 -5.05
N VAL A 148 -16.83 -20.04 -4.54
CA VAL A 148 -15.58 -19.27 -4.51
C VAL A 148 -14.51 -19.99 -5.32
N THR A 149 -13.90 -19.28 -6.26
CA THR A 149 -12.75 -19.77 -7.00
C THR A 149 -11.47 -19.46 -6.23
N GLN A 150 -10.72 -20.50 -5.86
CA GLN A 150 -9.47 -20.38 -5.12
C GLN A 150 -8.23 -20.60 -6.01
N ALA A 151 -8.38 -20.58 -7.32
CA ALA A 151 -7.33 -20.89 -8.29
C ALA A 151 -6.05 -20.05 -8.12
N ALA A 152 -6.18 -18.81 -7.69
CA ALA A 152 -5.05 -17.93 -7.44
C ALA A 152 -4.17 -18.34 -6.24
N LEU A 153 -4.74 -19.11 -5.29
CA LEU A 153 -4.06 -19.54 -4.07
C LEU A 153 -3.63 -21.01 -4.14
N THR A 154 -4.50 -21.88 -4.61
CA THR A 154 -4.29 -23.34 -4.61
C THR A 154 -3.90 -23.90 -5.98
N GLY A 155 -4.10 -23.13 -7.06
CA GLY A 155 -3.95 -23.59 -8.43
C GLY A 155 -5.12 -24.44 -8.94
N GLU A 156 -6.11 -24.77 -8.11
CA GLU A 156 -7.28 -25.55 -8.48
C GLU A 156 -8.35 -24.67 -9.14
N SER A 157 -8.76 -25.03 -10.35
CA SER A 157 -9.70 -24.24 -11.15
C SER A 157 -11.17 -24.46 -10.78
N LEU A 158 -11.49 -25.51 -10.02
CA LEU A 158 -12.87 -25.82 -9.67
C LEU A 158 -13.36 -24.89 -8.54
N PRO A 159 -14.54 -24.26 -8.71
CA PRO A 159 -15.14 -23.48 -7.65
C PRO A 159 -15.50 -24.37 -6.44
N VAL A 160 -15.29 -23.86 -5.26
CA VAL A 160 -15.64 -24.52 -3.99
C VAL A 160 -16.88 -23.84 -3.43
N GLU A 161 -17.90 -24.65 -3.12
CA GLU A 161 -19.09 -24.15 -2.45
C GLU A 161 -18.76 -23.81 -0.98
N LYS A 162 -19.15 -22.62 -0.54
CA LYS A 162 -19.00 -22.15 0.84
C LYS A 162 -20.36 -22.07 1.50
N GLN A 163 -20.45 -22.71 2.67
CA GLN A 163 -21.67 -22.74 3.49
C GLN A 163 -21.46 -21.96 4.80
N PRO A 164 -22.52 -21.51 5.48
CA PRO A 164 -22.42 -20.86 6.77
C PRO A 164 -21.59 -21.71 7.76
N GLY A 165 -20.68 -21.06 8.49
CA GLY A 165 -19.74 -21.70 9.39
C GLY A 165 -18.43 -22.19 8.75
N THR A 166 -18.24 -22.03 7.43
CA THR A 166 -16.97 -22.32 6.75
C THR A 166 -16.07 -21.09 6.65
N VAL A 167 -14.76 -21.33 6.60
CA VAL A 167 -13.72 -20.28 6.42
C VAL A 167 -13.25 -20.30 4.98
#